data_527c12add438fef62f66ffff229fa547
#
_entry.id   527c12add438fef62f66ffff229fa547
#
_cell.length_a   1.000
_cell.length_b   1.000
_cell.length_c   1.000
_cell.angle_alpha   90.00
_cell.angle_beta   90.00
_cell.angle_gamma   90.00
#
_symmetry.space_group_name_H-M   'P 1'
#
loop_
_entity.id
_entity.type
_entity.pdbx_description
1 polymer ?
#
loop_
_entity_poly.entity_id
_entity_poly.type
_entity_poly.pdbx_seq_one_letter_code
_entity_poly.pdbx_strand_id
1 'polypeptide(L)'
;MGLQLEEEPEYGGRKYLEKQDYILTKQKEQLALQEEKLEELTMKIEDVEALIEEFADITYDKAVEVVTDAVKKETHLEDIRLVEESKNWVLSPERKASKKEREYAAKRLDGVIAKIKSAMQSAVQKIQNKLMQPEVKRAGTEQIKAKARTSVLSKLAKAKITADQKNMERISQTNTHSFRDNSL
;
A
#
# COMPACT_ATOMS: atom_id res chain seq x y z
N MET A 1 -2.28 -81.53 43.58
CA MET A 1 -1.38 -80.40 43.31
C MET A 1 -2.14 -79.50 42.34
N GLY A 2 -2.75 -78.42 42.84
CA GLY A 2 -3.44 -77.40 41.98
C GLY A 2 -2.38 -76.42 41.51
N LEU A 3 -2.27 -76.27 40.15
CA LEU A 3 -1.60 -75.18 39.55
C LEU A 3 -2.46 -73.94 39.78
N GLN A 4 -2.00 -72.99 40.58
CA GLN A 4 -2.51 -71.62 40.61
C GLN A 4 -2.07 -70.96 39.27
N LEU A 5 -3.03 -70.68 38.45
CA LEU A 5 -2.84 -69.72 37.35
C LEU A 5 -2.53 -68.39 38.02
N GLU A 6 -1.35 -67.90 37.78
CA GLU A 6 -1.01 -66.50 38.10
C GLU A 6 -2.01 -65.59 37.44
N GLU A 7 -2.64 -64.72 38.23
CA GLU A 7 -3.50 -63.68 37.72
C GLU A 7 -2.68 -62.84 36.72
N GLU A 8 -3.26 -62.62 35.55
CA GLU A 8 -2.63 -61.83 34.52
C GLU A 8 -2.16 -60.50 35.12
N PRO A 9 -0.88 -60.13 34.90
CA PRO A 9 -0.41 -58.89 35.46
C PRO A 9 -1.21 -57.74 34.87
N GLU A 10 -1.83 -56.89 35.68
CA GLU A 10 -2.47 -55.61 35.34
C GLU A 10 -1.49 -54.63 34.70
N TYR A 11 -0.85 -55.01 33.61
CA TYR A 11 0.23 -54.24 32.97
C TYR A 11 -0.20 -53.25 31.91
N GLY A 12 -1.51 -53.14 31.62
CA GLY A 12 -1.93 -52.34 30.45
C GLY A 12 -2.56 -50.99 30.77
N GLY A 13 -3.35 -50.90 31.83
CA GLY A 13 -4.29 -49.79 32.00
C GLY A 13 -3.64 -48.48 32.40
N ARG A 14 -2.82 -48.46 33.43
CA ARG A 14 -2.27 -47.20 33.97
C ARG A 14 -1.25 -46.54 33.04
N LYS A 15 -0.32 -47.27 32.47
CA LYS A 15 0.67 -46.71 31.52
C LYS A 15 0.05 -46.21 30.21
N TYR A 16 -1.05 -46.84 29.80
CA TYR A 16 -1.77 -46.40 28.60
C TYR A 16 -2.57 -45.10 28.88
N LEU A 17 -3.22 -45.01 30.04
CA LEU A 17 -3.91 -43.79 30.49
C LEU A 17 -2.94 -42.62 30.69
N GLU A 18 -1.82 -42.85 31.35
CA GLU A 18 -0.75 -41.86 31.53
C GLU A 18 -0.22 -41.34 30.16
N LYS A 19 -0.06 -42.24 29.19
CA LYS A 19 0.37 -41.87 27.85
C LYS A 19 -0.72 -41.06 27.09
N GLN A 20 -1.98 -41.40 27.25
CA GLN A 20 -3.08 -40.63 26.67
C GLN A 20 -3.21 -39.25 27.32
N ASP A 21 -3.11 -39.19 28.67
CA ASP A 21 -3.13 -37.92 29.40
C ASP A 21 -1.97 -37.01 28.99
N TYR A 22 -0.77 -37.58 28.80
CA TYR A 22 0.38 -36.85 28.29
C TYR A 22 0.14 -36.33 26.88
N ILE A 23 -0.42 -37.13 25.96
CA ILE A 23 -0.75 -36.72 24.59
C ILE A 23 -1.79 -35.61 24.61
N LEU A 24 -2.84 -35.75 25.44
CA LEU A 24 -3.89 -34.73 25.57
C LEU A 24 -3.33 -33.42 26.14
N THR A 25 -2.44 -33.49 27.10
CA THR A 25 -1.77 -32.28 27.65
C THR A 25 -0.92 -31.59 26.60
N LYS A 26 -0.14 -32.35 25.85
CA LYS A 26 0.66 -31.82 24.75
C LYS A 26 -0.20 -31.21 23.63
N GLN A 27 -1.32 -31.82 23.30
CA GLN A 27 -2.28 -31.27 22.32
C GLN A 27 -2.91 -29.97 22.82
N LYS A 28 -3.28 -29.89 24.12
CA LYS A 28 -3.78 -28.66 24.73
C LYS A 28 -2.74 -27.53 24.73
N GLU A 29 -1.48 -27.84 25.08
CA GLU A 29 -0.38 -26.87 25.00
C GLU A 29 -0.19 -26.36 23.55
N GLN A 30 -0.25 -27.25 22.55
CA GLN A 30 -0.14 -26.87 21.14
C GLN A 30 -1.32 -26.02 20.67
N LEU A 31 -2.55 -26.34 21.08
CA LEU A 31 -3.73 -25.55 20.78
C LEU A 31 -3.63 -24.15 21.38
N ALA A 32 -3.28 -24.03 22.65
CA ALA A 32 -3.09 -22.73 23.30
C ALA A 32 -2.04 -21.86 22.59
N LEU A 33 -0.93 -22.47 22.16
CA LEU A 33 0.12 -21.77 21.42
C LEU A 33 -0.32 -21.38 20.00
N GLN A 34 -1.22 -22.15 19.39
CA GLN A 34 -1.83 -21.79 18.10
C GLN A 34 -2.87 -20.68 18.24
N GLU A 35 -3.66 -20.69 19.32
CA GLU A 35 -4.62 -19.63 19.63
C GLU A 35 -3.90 -18.30 19.89
N GLU A 36 -2.84 -18.28 20.67
CA GLU A 36 -2.00 -17.10 20.91
C GLU A 36 -1.43 -16.53 19.59
N LYS A 37 -0.91 -17.41 18.71
CA LYS A 37 -0.43 -16.97 17.40
C LYS A 37 -1.53 -16.43 16.50
N LEU A 38 -2.73 -16.96 16.61
CA LEU A 38 -3.89 -16.53 15.84
C LEU A 38 -4.35 -15.13 16.29
N GLU A 39 -4.37 -14.90 17.60
CA GLU A 39 -4.64 -13.57 18.17
C GLU A 39 -3.59 -12.54 17.75
N GLU A 40 -2.29 -12.89 17.82
CA GLU A 40 -1.20 -12.02 17.36
C GLU A 40 -1.33 -11.67 15.87
N LEU A 41 -1.68 -12.64 15.02
CA LEU A 41 -1.89 -12.42 13.60
C LEU A 41 -3.13 -11.56 13.33
N THR A 42 -4.19 -11.72 14.12
CA THR A 42 -5.41 -10.91 13.98
C THR A 42 -5.13 -9.46 14.31
N MET A 43 -4.42 -9.19 15.42
CA MET A 43 -3.98 -7.83 15.77
C MET A 43 -3.11 -7.20 14.68
N LYS A 44 -2.17 -7.96 14.11
CA LYS A 44 -1.33 -7.47 13.00
C LYS A 44 -2.13 -7.15 11.73
N ILE A 45 -3.21 -7.88 11.47
CA ILE A 45 -4.10 -7.60 10.33
C ILE A 45 -4.89 -6.31 10.57
N GLU A 46 -5.39 -6.10 11.78
CA GLU A 46 -6.10 -4.86 12.16
C GLU A 46 -5.17 -3.64 12.06
N ASP A 47 -3.91 -3.75 12.52
CA ASP A 47 -2.90 -2.71 12.38
C ASP A 47 -2.61 -2.37 10.91
N VAL A 48 -2.53 -3.38 10.04
CA VAL A 48 -2.31 -3.17 8.60
C VAL A 48 -3.52 -2.50 7.95
N GLU A 49 -4.75 -2.84 8.35
CA GLU A 49 -5.95 -2.16 7.84
C GLU A 49 -6.03 -0.70 8.28
N ALA A 50 -5.71 -0.41 9.54
CA ALA A 50 -5.63 0.96 10.05
C ALA A 50 -4.58 1.79 9.28
N LEU A 51 -3.40 1.21 9.04
CA LEU A 51 -2.35 1.83 8.22
C LEU A 51 -2.79 2.09 6.77
N ILE A 52 -3.53 1.17 6.16
CA ILE A 52 -4.07 1.35 4.80
C ILE A 52 -5.06 2.52 4.77
N GLU A 53 -5.88 2.68 5.81
CA GLU A 53 -6.84 3.79 5.90
C GLU A 53 -6.14 5.14 6.02
N GLU A 54 -5.20 5.28 6.94
CA GLU A 54 -4.40 6.50 7.12
C GLU A 54 -3.60 6.84 5.86
N PHE A 55 -2.94 5.84 5.27
CA PHE A 55 -2.12 6.05 4.07
C PHE A 55 -2.94 6.43 2.83
N ALA A 56 -4.19 5.94 2.73
CA ALA A 56 -5.06 6.29 1.62
C ALA A 56 -5.45 7.76 1.63
N ASP A 57 -5.75 8.33 2.79
CA ASP A 57 -6.07 9.74 2.92
C ASP A 57 -4.88 10.65 2.61
N ILE A 58 -3.71 10.36 3.17
CA ILE A 58 -2.46 11.07 2.90
C ILE A 58 -2.10 11.01 1.40
N THR A 59 -2.22 9.83 0.80
CA THR A 59 -1.91 9.62 -0.62
C THR A 59 -2.86 10.39 -1.53
N TYR A 60 -4.16 10.44 -1.19
CA TYR A 60 -5.13 11.21 -1.94
C TYR A 60 -4.82 12.70 -1.88
N ASP A 61 -4.59 13.25 -0.70
CA ASP A 61 -4.30 14.67 -0.51
C ASP A 61 -3.00 15.07 -1.25
N LYS A 62 -1.99 14.22 -1.20
CA LYS A 62 -0.74 14.43 -1.95
C LYS A 62 -0.93 14.32 -3.47
N ALA A 63 -1.76 13.41 -3.95
CA ALA A 63 -2.10 13.31 -5.37
C ALA A 63 -2.83 14.56 -5.86
N VAL A 64 -3.76 15.11 -5.09
CA VAL A 64 -4.45 16.37 -5.40
C VAL A 64 -3.46 17.53 -5.48
N GLU A 65 -2.51 17.62 -4.53
CA GLU A 65 -1.45 18.63 -4.55
C GLU A 65 -0.59 18.53 -5.81
N VAL A 66 -0.11 17.33 -6.14
CA VAL A 66 0.72 17.10 -7.33
C VAL A 66 -0.02 17.44 -8.62
N VAL A 67 -1.29 17.04 -8.75
CA VAL A 67 -2.10 17.35 -9.92
C VAL A 67 -2.35 18.86 -10.06
N THR A 68 -2.69 19.54 -8.96
CA THR A 68 -2.91 20.98 -8.99
C THR A 68 -1.63 21.75 -9.31
N ASP A 69 -0.47 21.31 -8.83
CA ASP A 69 0.81 21.93 -9.15
C ASP A 69 1.26 21.64 -10.57
N ALA A 70 1.00 20.45 -11.11
CA ALA A 70 1.24 20.14 -12.51
C ALA A 70 0.40 21.03 -13.43
N VAL A 71 -0.90 21.18 -13.15
CA VAL A 71 -1.80 22.07 -13.90
C VAL A 71 -1.32 23.52 -13.84
N LYS A 72 -0.89 24.00 -12.66
CA LYS A 72 -0.30 25.36 -12.54
C LYS A 72 0.93 25.53 -13.42
N LYS A 73 1.82 24.54 -13.46
CA LYS A 73 3.08 24.63 -14.22
C LYS A 73 2.84 24.58 -15.72
N GLU A 74 2.04 23.65 -16.19
CA GLU A 74 1.87 23.40 -17.62
C GLU A 74 1.07 24.50 -18.34
N THR A 75 -0.06 24.92 -17.77
CA THR A 75 -0.86 26.01 -18.33
C THR A 75 -0.17 27.38 -18.20
N HIS A 76 0.75 27.53 -17.25
CA HIS A 76 1.40 28.82 -16.96
C HIS A 76 2.54 29.14 -17.93
N LEU A 77 3.18 28.14 -18.54
CA LEU A 77 4.43 28.37 -19.28
C LEU A 77 4.20 28.80 -20.73
N GLU A 78 3.23 28.24 -21.44
CA GLU A 78 3.08 28.54 -22.88
C GLU A 78 2.37 29.87 -23.14
N ASP A 79 1.22 30.12 -22.54
CA ASP A 79 0.43 31.31 -22.81
C ASP A 79 1.13 32.59 -22.35
N ILE A 80 1.76 32.56 -21.16
CA ILE A 80 2.50 33.72 -20.66
C ILE A 80 3.75 33.95 -21.47
N ARG A 81 4.47 32.92 -21.87
CA ARG A 81 5.65 33.00 -22.70
C ARG A 81 5.32 33.68 -24.07
N LEU A 82 4.24 33.29 -24.71
CA LEU A 82 3.79 33.91 -25.97
C LEU A 82 3.49 35.40 -25.82
N VAL A 83 2.84 35.77 -24.70
CA VAL A 83 2.57 37.20 -24.43
C VAL A 83 3.85 37.96 -24.05
N GLU A 84 4.79 37.35 -23.33
CA GLU A 84 6.09 37.94 -23.03
C GLU A 84 6.96 38.10 -24.28
N GLU A 85 6.97 37.14 -25.17
CA GLU A 85 7.63 37.25 -26.49
C GLU A 85 7.01 38.41 -27.32
N SER A 86 5.67 38.51 -27.33
CA SER A 86 4.97 39.62 -27.98
C SER A 86 5.32 40.98 -27.36
N LYS A 87 5.45 41.02 -26.00
CA LYS A 87 5.88 42.22 -25.30
C LYS A 87 7.31 42.63 -25.66
N ASN A 88 8.23 41.67 -25.68
CA ASN A 88 9.63 41.91 -26.05
C ASN A 88 9.74 42.39 -27.50
N TRP A 89 8.91 41.83 -28.42
CA TRP A 89 8.84 42.26 -29.79
C TRP A 89 8.32 43.70 -29.91
N VAL A 90 7.30 44.11 -29.15
CA VAL A 90 6.78 45.49 -29.11
C VAL A 90 7.82 46.48 -28.59
N LEU A 91 8.60 46.08 -27.58
CA LEU A 91 9.63 46.94 -26.96
C LEU A 91 10.89 47.06 -27.80
N SER A 92 11.09 46.25 -28.84
CA SER A 92 12.28 46.28 -29.69
C SER A 92 12.50 47.68 -30.30
N PRO A 93 13.74 48.21 -30.24
CA PRO A 93 14.08 49.53 -30.74
C PRO A 93 13.95 49.66 -32.26
N GLU A 94 13.89 48.57 -32.99
CA GLU A 94 13.73 48.55 -34.47
C GLU A 94 12.34 48.94 -34.95
N ARG A 95 11.38 49.13 -34.03
CA ARG A 95 10.02 49.49 -34.36
C ARG A 95 9.83 50.96 -34.63
N LYS A 96 9.10 51.28 -35.69
CA LYS A 96 8.81 52.65 -36.12
C LYS A 96 7.93 53.46 -35.12
N ALA A 97 7.31 52.78 -34.14
CA ALA A 97 6.47 53.39 -33.15
C ALA A 97 7.27 54.24 -32.14
N SER A 98 6.70 55.30 -31.62
CA SER A 98 7.33 56.14 -30.59
C SER A 98 7.55 55.36 -29.28
N LYS A 99 8.49 55.79 -28.47
CA LYS A 99 8.78 55.15 -27.16
C LYS A 99 7.55 55.08 -26.27
N LYS A 100 6.74 56.14 -26.24
CA LYS A 100 5.51 56.22 -25.46
C LYS A 100 4.45 55.18 -25.90
N GLU A 101 4.30 55.00 -27.20
CA GLU A 101 3.37 54.00 -27.74
C GLU A 101 3.82 52.57 -27.44
N ARG A 102 5.11 52.29 -27.54
CA ARG A 102 5.67 50.99 -27.18
C ARG A 102 5.48 50.66 -25.71
N GLU A 103 5.76 51.63 -24.82
CA GLU A 103 5.56 51.48 -23.39
C GLU A 103 4.07 51.29 -23.03
N TYR A 104 3.17 52.04 -23.70
CA TYR A 104 1.74 51.86 -23.51
C TYR A 104 1.27 50.45 -23.93
N ALA A 105 1.71 49.98 -25.12
CA ALA A 105 1.39 48.65 -25.59
C ALA A 105 1.94 47.54 -24.67
N ALA A 106 3.20 47.67 -24.21
CA ALA A 106 3.81 46.77 -23.23
C ALA A 106 3.00 46.69 -21.92
N LYS A 107 2.56 47.86 -21.40
CA LYS A 107 1.73 47.92 -20.20
C LYS A 107 0.36 47.23 -20.38
N ARG A 108 -0.21 47.30 -21.60
CA ARG A 108 -1.44 46.53 -21.88
C ARG A 108 -1.19 45.03 -21.93
N LEU A 109 -0.07 44.57 -22.48
CA LEU A 109 0.34 43.15 -22.42
C LEU A 109 0.60 42.65 -21.00
N ASP A 110 1.18 43.48 -20.11
CA ASP A 110 1.27 43.18 -18.71
C ASP A 110 -0.13 42.99 -18.06
N GLY A 111 -1.09 43.78 -18.45
CA GLY A 111 -2.48 43.63 -18.03
C GLY A 111 -3.10 42.31 -18.52
N VAL A 112 -2.72 41.85 -19.70
CA VAL A 112 -3.15 40.54 -20.24
C VAL A 112 -2.53 39.42 -19.47
N ILE A 113 -1.21 39.49 -19.21
CA ILE A 113 -0.49 38.49 -18.35
C ILE A 113 -1.15 38.39 -16.97
N ALA A 114 -1.46 39.52 -16.35
CA ALA A 114 -2.12 39.55 -15.04
C ALA A 114 -3.50 38.88 -15.06
N LYS A 115 -4.29 39.10 -16.12
CA LYS A 115 -5.59 38.47 -16.30
C LYS A 115 -5.45 36.94 -16.52
N ILE A 116 -4.51 36.52 -17.36
CA ILE A 116 -4.21 35.08 -17.53
C ILE A 116 -3.86 34.45 -16.21
N LYS A 117 -2.93 35.01 -15.45
CA LYS A 117 -2.53 34.53 -14.11
C LYS A 117 -3.73 34.41 -13.17
N SER A 118 -4.57 35.42 -13.10
CA SER A 118 -5.77 35.42 -12.24
C SER A 118 -6.79 34.37 -12.67
N ALA A 119 -7.06 34.24 -13.98
CA ALA A 119 -7.98 33.23 -14.51
C ALA A 119 -7.51 31.81 -14.20
N MET A 120 -6.22 31.57 -14.32
CA MET A 120 -5.60 30.27 -14.02
C MET A 120 -5.65 29.94 -12.54
N GLN A 121 -5.32 30.90 -11.66
CA GLN A 121 -5.44 30.70 -10.21
C GLN A 121 -6.88 30.33 -9.84
N SER A 122 -7.86 30.99 -10.44
CA SER A 122 -9.29 30.69 -10.25
C SER A 122 -9.65 29.28 -10.75
N ALA A 123 -9.12 28.87 -11.91
CA ALA A 123 -9.36 27.54 -12.48
C ALA A 123 -8.74 26.44 -11.59
N VAL A 124 -7.49 26.61 -11.17
CA VAL A 124 -6.80 25.70 -10.25
C VAL A 124 -7.56 25.57 -8.94
N GLN A 125 -8.01 26.70 -8.37
CA GLN A 125 -8.78 26.69 -7.13
C GLN A 125 -10.11 25.94 -7.29
N LYS A 126 -10.78 26.09 -8.43
CA LYS A 126 -12.03 25.35 -8.74
C LYS A 126 -11.76 23.84 -8.86
N ILE A 127 -10.67 23.44 -9.51
CA ILE A 127 -10.27 22.03 -9.62
C ILE A 127 -9.97 21.47 -8.22
N GLN A 128 -9.16 22.18 -7.46
CA GLN A 128 -8.81 21.76 -6.10
C GLN A 128 -10.06 21.61 -5.21
N ASN A 129 -10.94 22.61 -5.22
CA ASN A 129 -12.18 22.56 -4.47
C ASN A 129 -13.07 21.39 -4.89
N LYS A 130 -13.11 21.07 -6.20
CA LYS A 130 -13.89 19.95 -6.72
C LYS A 130 -13.29 18.60 -6.28
N LEU A 131 -11.97 18.45 -6.33
CA LEU A 131 -11.27 17.24 -5.90
C LEU A 131 -11.37 17.03 -4.38
N MET A 132 -11.40 18.12 -3.61
CA MET A 132 -11.52 18.07 -2.14
C MET A 132 -12.98 17.96 -1.66
N GLN A 133 -13.97 17.87 -2.56
CA GLN A 133 -15.34 17.57 -2.16
C GLN A 133 -15.40 16.22 -1.44
N PRO A 134 -16.16 16.11 -0.32
CA PRO A 134 -16.17 14.89 0.50
C PRO A 134 -16.52 13.62 -0.28
N GLU A 135 -17.44 13.70 -1.23
CA GLU A 135 -17.83 12.58 -2.06
C GLU A 135 -16.70 12.11 -3.00
N VAL A 136 -16.03 13.08 -3.65
CA VAL A 136 -14.92 12.79 -4.58
C VAL A 136 -13.71 12.27 -3.82
N LYS A 137 -13.38 12.89 -2.70
CA LYS A 137 -12.30 12.45 -1.81
C LYS A 137 -12.57 11.01 -1.32
N ARG A 138 -13.78 10.74 -0.82
CA ARG A 138 -14.17 9.40 -0.36
C ARG A 138 -14.08 8.35 -1.47
N ALA A 139 -14.56 8.65 -2.67
CA ALA A 139 -14.45 7.74 -3.81
C ALA A 139 -12.98 7.47 -4.20
N GLY A 140 -12.13 8.49 -4.17
CA GLY A 140 -10.70 8.37 -4.45
C GLY A 140 -9.95 7.56 -3.39
N THR A 141 -10.19 7.82 -2.12
CA THR A 141 -9.57 7.06 -1.02
C THR A 141 -10.00 5.60 -1.02
N GLU A 142 -11.26 5.29 -1.30
CA GLU A 142 -11.72 3.90 -1.44
C GLU A 142 -11.02 3.16 -2.58
N GLN A 143 -10.76 3.81 -3.71
CA GLN A 143 -9.98 3.21 -4.81
C GLN A 143 -8.53 2.93 -4.40
N ILE A 144 -7.90 3.83 -3.65
CA ILE A 144 -6.54 3.64 -3.12
C ILE A 144 -6.51 2.48 -2.14
N LYS A 145 -7.47 2.41 -1.20
CA LYS A 145 -7.61 1.31 -0.24
C LYS A 145 -7.77 -0.04 -0.95
N ALA A 146 -8.65 -0.11 -1.95
CA ALA A 146 -8.86 -1.33 -2.73
C ALA A 146 -7.57 -1.80 -3.42
N LYS A 147 -6.81 -0.89 -4.04
CA LYS A 147 -5.51 -1.21 -4.67
C LYS A 147 -4.47 -1.64 -3.65
N ALA A 148 -4.39 -0.99 -2.49
CA ALA A 148 -3.47 -1.35 -1.42
C ALA A 148 -3.78 -2.75 -0.87
N ARG A 149 -5.05 -3.06 -0.58
CA ARG A 149 -5.50 -4.40 -0.14
C ARG A 149 -5.14 -5.47 -1.17
N THR A 150 -5.42 -5.23 -2.44
CA THR A 150 -5.06 -6.18 -3.52
C THR A 150 -3.55 -6.42 -3.59
N SER A 151 -2.74 -5.38 -3.43
CA SER A 151 -1.28 -5.48 -3.42
C SER A 151 -0.77 -6.30 -2.23
N VAL A 152 -1.30 -6.07 -1.03
CA VAL A 152 -0.95 -6.81 0.20
C VAL A 152 -1.34 -8.28 0.06
N LEU A 153 -2.56 -8.58 -0.37
CA LEU A 153 -3.04 -9.94 -0.59
C LEU A 153 -2.19 -10.69 -1.62
N SER A 154 -1.81 -10.03 -2.72
CA SER A 154 -0.93 -10.61 -3.74
C SER A 154 0.45 -10.96 -3.19
N LYS A 155 1.04 -10.10 -2.35
CA LYS A 155 2.32 -10.36 -1.69
C LYS A 155 2.22 -11.51 -0.69
N LEU A 156 1.15 -11.57 0.10
CA LEU A 156 0.90 -12.67 1.04
C LEU A 156 0.72 -14.01 0.32
N ALA A 157 -0.03 -14.04 -0.78
CA ALA A 157 -0.19 -15.24 -1.60
C ALA A 157 1.15 -15.74 -2.15
N LYS A 158 2.00 -14.84 -2.68
CA LYS A 158 3.36 -15.19 -3.13
C LYS A 158 4.24 -15.71 -2.00
N ALA A 159 4.20 -15.07 -0.84
CA ALA A 159 4.96 -15.50 0.34
C ALA A 159 4.51 -16.89 0.81
N LYS A 160 3.21 -17.19 0.78
CA LYS A 160 2.66 -18.51 1.10
C LYS A 160 3.18 -19.58 0.14
N ILE A 161 3.10 -19.35 -1.16
CA ILE A 161 3.62 -20.29 -2.18
C ILE A 161 5.11 -20.56 -1.95
N THR A 162 5.90 -19.52 -1.67
CA THR A 162 7.34 -19.67 -1.39
C THR A 162 7.60 -20.47 -0.12
N ALA A 163 6.78 -20.27 0.93
CA ALA A 163 6.88 -21.03 2.17
C ALA A 163 6.51 -22.51 1.97
N ASP A 164 5.44 -22.77 1.22
CA ASP A 164 5.00 -24.13 0.91
C ASP A 164 6.05 -24.88 0.06
N GLN A 165 6.68 -24.23 -0.92
CA GLN A 165 7.78 -24.79 -1.70
C GLN A 165 8.97 -25.16 -0.82
N LYS A 166 9.42 -24.26 0.08
CA LYS A 166 10.50 -24.52 1.02
C LYS A 166 10.17 -25.66 1.99
N ASN A 167 8.93 -25.78 2.42
CA ASN A 167 8.49 -26.87 3.28
C ASN A 167 8.52 -28.21 2.54
N MET A 168 8.08 -28.26 1.28
CA MET A 168 8.19 -29.46 0.43
C MET A 168 9.65 -29.88 0.20
N GLU A 169 10.55 -28.93 -0.05
CA GLU A 169 11.97 -29.19 -0.19
C GLU A 169 12.58 -29.78 1.10
N ARG A 170 12.22 -29.26 2.28
CA ARG A 170 12.65 -29.80 3.56
C ARG A 170 12.14 -31.22 3.80
N ILE A 171 10.87 -31.49 3.50
CA ILE A 171 10.29 -32.83 3.64
C ILE A 171 10.97 -33.82 2.68
N SER A 172 11.29 -33.43 1.47
CA SER A 172 12.01 -34.29 0.53
C SER A 172 13.45 -34.59 0.98
N GLN A 173 14.14 -33.61 1.57
CA GLN A 173 15.50 -33.81 2.12
C GLN A 173 15.50 -34.72 3.35
N THR A 174 14.52 -34.61 4.24
CA THR A 174 14.41 -35.50 5.42
C THR A 174 14.11 -36.92 5.01
N ASN A 175 13.30 -37.16 3.99
CA ASN A 175 13.02 -38.50 3.48
C ASN A 175 14.25 -39.16 2.80
N THR A 176 15.12 -38.39 2.16
CA THR A 176 16.35 -38.93 1.56
C THR A 176 17.41 -39.30 2.59
N HIS A 177 17.44 -38.64 3.75
CA HIS A 177 18.33 -39.05 4.86
C HIS A 177 17.85 -40.30 5.58
N SER A 178 16.55 -40.49 5.74
CA SER A 178 15.97 -41.67 6.38
C SER A 178 16.20 -42.98 5.59
N PHE A 179 16.35 -42.89 4.27
CA PHE A 179 16.65 -44.07 3.42
C PHE A 179 18.13 -44.46 3.43
N ARG A 180 19.06 -43.58 3.82
CA ARG A 180 20.49 -43.89 3.90
C ARG A 180 20.92 -44.62 5.18
N ASP A 181 20.19 -44.41 6.28
CA ASP A 181 20.51 -45.04 7.58
C ASP A 181 19.98 -46.49 7.73
N ASN A 182 19.14 -46.94 6.80
CA ASN A 182 18.61 -48.33 6.81
C ASN A 182 19.36 -49.29 5.84
N SER A 183 20.53 -48.92 5.37
CA SER A 183 21.35 -49.76 4.45
C SER A 183 22.77 -50.02 4.99
N LEU A 184 22.82 -50.38 6.29
CA LEU A 184 24.06 -50.95 6.90
C LEU A 184 23.75 -52.21 7.69
#